data_c2a63fd24c9a1070695c86658e828629
#
_entry.id   c2a63fd24c9a1070695c86658e828629
#
_cell.length_a   1.000
_cell.length_b   1.000
_cell.length_c   1.000
_cell.angle_alpha   90.00
_cell.angle_beta   90.00
_cell.angle_gamma   90.00
#
_symmetry.space_group_name_H-M   'P 1'
#
loop_
_entity.id
_entity.type
_entity.pdbx_description
1 polymer ?
#
loop_
_entity_poly.entity_id
_entity_poly.type
_entity_poly.pdbx_seq_one_letter_code
_entity_poly.pdbx_strand_id
1 'polypeptide(L)'
;MYELIQVSGGSYYVQSPAKAGLVRLNDTDVCLIDSGSDKDAGRKIRQILDKNGWHLTAICNTHSHADHIGGNRYLQSQTGCRVYAPGAECAVTRHPVLEPSMLYGGCPPRELRNKFLMAQDSDAAYLTAEVLPQGIELLPLAGHCMEMVGFRTAD
;
A
#
# COMPACT_ATOMS: atom_id res chain seq x y z
N MET A 1 5.33 -11.74 -13.14
CA MET A 1 4.94 -10.80 -14.22
C MET A 1 4.23 -9.66 -13.53
N TYR A 2 4.44 -8.41 -14.00
CA TYR A 2 3.70 -7.23 -13.51
C TYR A 2 2.90 -6.69 -14.69
N GLU A 3 1.58 -6.73 -14.57
CA GLU A 3 0.67 -6.33 -15.63
C GLU A 3 -0.49 -5.53 -15.03
N LEU A 4 -0.89 -4.46 -15.70
CA LEU A 4 -2.04 -3.66 -15.31
C LEU A 4 -3.30 -4.26 -15.93
N ILE A 5 -4.25 -4.63 -15.09
CA ILE A 5 -5.53 -5.21 -15.49
C ILE A 5 -6.64 -4.24 -15.10
N GLN A 6 -7.45 -3.84 -16.07
CA GLN A 6 -8.66 -3.07 -15.80
C GLN A 6 -9.77 -4.00 -15.29
N VAL A 7 -10.42 -3.59 -14.22
CA VAL A 7 -11.59 -4.30 -13.67
C VAL A 7 -12.87 -3.71 -14.24
N SER A 8 -13.07 -2.41 -14.04
CA SER A 8 -14.21 -1.64 -14.52
C SER A 8 -13.89 -0.14 -14.41
N GLY A 9 -14.40 0.68 -15.33
CA GLY A 9 -14.30 2.14 -15.26
C GLY A 9 -12.89 2.64 -14.94
N GLY A 10 -12.73 3.31 -13.80
CA GLY A 10 -11.45 3.80 -13.28
C GLY A 10 -10.71 2.83 -12.36
N SER A 11 -11.23 1.63 -12.16
CA SER A 11 -10.68 0.63 -11.22
C SER A 11 -9.81 -0.39 -11.93
N TYR A 12 -8.58 -0.57 -11.43
CA TYR A 12 -7.55 -1.47 -11.96
C TYR A 12 -6.89 -2.24 -10.82
N TYR A 13 -6.14 -3.28 -11.18
CA TYR A 13 -5.14 -3.86 -10.28
C TYR A 13 -3.86 -4.22 -11.05
N VAL A 14 -2.76 -4.24 -10.32
CA VAL A 14 -1.48 -4.74 -10.82
C VAL A 14 -1.40 -6.23 -10.49
N GLN A 15 -1.40 -7.08 -11.51
CA GLN A 15 -1.16 -8.50 -11.38
C GLN A 15 0.30 -8.72 -11.00
N SER A 16 0.53 -9.17 -9.79
CA SER A 16 1.84 -9.35 -9.14
C SER A 16 1.72 -10.41 -8.03
N PRO A 17 2.81 -10.89 -7.43
CA PRO A 17 2.74 -11.85 -6.32
C PRO A 17 1.83 -11.37 -5.18
N ALA A 18 2.05 -10.16 -4.69
CA ALA A 18 1.09 -9.44 -3.85
C ALA A 18 0.42 -8.37 -4.72
N LYS A 19 -0.88 -8.51 -4.95
CA LYS A 19 -1.63 -7.62 -5.84
C LYS A 19 -1.77 -6.24 -5.22
N ALA A 20 -1.67 -5.20 -6.05
CA ALA A 20 -1.95 -3.83 -5.66
C ALA A 20 -3.14 -3.32 -6.48
N GLY A 21 -4.12 -2.70 -5.82
CA GLY A 21 -5.23 -2.02 -6.48
C GLY A 21 -4.80 -0.64 -6.98
N LEU A 22 -5.46 -0.15 -8.03
CA LEU A 22 -5.22 1.20 -8.55
C LEU A 22 -6.55 1.80 -8.97
N VAL A 23 -6.82 3.00 -8.48
CA VAL A 23 -8.03 3.75 -8.79
C VAL A 23 -7.64 5.04 -9.51
N ARG A 24 -8.13 5.23 -10.72
CA ARG A 24 -7.97 6.46 -11.48
C ARG A 24 -8.95 7.51 -10.97
N LEU A 25 -8.44 8.62 -10.50
CA LEU A 25 -9.22 9.71 -9.90
C LEU A 25 -9.70 10.71 -10.95
N ASN A 26 -8.89 10.92 -11.98
CA ASN A 26 -9.16 11.76 -13.15
C ASN A 26 -8.27 11.28 -14.32
N ASP A 27 -8.08 12.09 -15.34
CA ASP A 27 -7.28 11.70 -16.53
C ASP A 27 -5.82 11.41 -16.22
N THR A 28 -5.26 12.04 -15.20
CA THR A 28 -3.83 11.92 -14.85
C THR A 28 -3.56 11.39 -13.46
N ASP A 29 -4.44 11.65 -12.49
CA ASP A 29 -4.18 11.32 -11.09
C ASP A 29 -4.72 9.94 -10.71
N VAL A 30 -3.95 9.22 -9.92
CA VAL A 30 -4.30 7.89 -9.43
C VAL A 30 -4.01 7.74 -7.94
N CYS A 31 -4.82 6.90 -7.29
CA CYS A 31 -4.60 6.39 -5.95
C CYS A 31 -4.23 4.90 -6.04
N LEU A 32 -3.17 4.49 -5.33
CA LEU A 32 -2.75 3.10 -5.23
C LEU A 32 -3.29 2.49 -3.94
N ILE A 33 -3.77 1.25 -4.00
CA ILE A 33 -4.17 0.45 -2.84
C ILE A 33 -3.13 -0.65 -2.67
N ASP A 34 -2.35 -0.56 -1.60
CA ASP A 34 -1.14 -1.34 -1.34
C ASP A 34 -0.04 -1.11 -2.39
N SER A 35 1.18 -1.57 -2.12
CA SER A 35 2.35 -1.26 -2.95
C SER A 35 3.23 -2.47 -3.29
N GLY A 36 2.79 -3.66 -2.89
CA GLY A 36 3.53 -4.91 -3.13
C GLY A 36 4.66 -5.16 -2.12
N SER A 37 5.43 -6.20 -2.38
CA SER A 37 6.27 -6.88 -1.40
C SER A 37 7.60 -6.20 -1.09
N ASP A 38 8.10 -5.33 -1.96
CA ASP A 38 9.42 -4.74 -1.80
C ASP A 38 9.66 -3.56 -2.75
N LYS A 39 10.87 -2.98 -2.67
CA LYS A 39 11.32 -1.91 -3.56
C LYS A 39 11.17 -2.26 -5.05
N ASP A 40 11.40 -3.51 -5.44
CA ASP A 40 11.29 -3.93 -6.84
C ASP A 40 9.84 -3.95 -7.31
N ALA A 41 8.89 -4.33 -6.44
CA ALA A 41 7.46 -4.19 -6.69
C ALA A 41 7.09 -2.71 -6.91
N GLY A 42 7.53 -1.83 -6.00
CA GLY A 42 7.33 -0.38 -6.15
C GLY A 42 7.91 0.18 -7.46
N ARG A 43 9.11 -0.27 -7.86
CA ARG A 43 9.73 0.13 -9.14
C ARG A 43 8.91 -0.33 -10.35
N LYS A 44 8.35 -1.53 -10.33
CA LYS A 44 7.49 -2.05 -11.40
C LYS A 44 6.17 -1.30 -11.49
N ILE A 45 5.57 -0.99 -10.34
CA ILE A 45 4.37 -0.14 -10.28
C ILE A 45 4.68 1.23 -10.86
N ARG A 46 5.80 1.87 -10.49
CA ARG A 46 6.22 3.15 -11.05
C ARG A 46 6.35 3.11 -12.57
N GLN A 47 6.95 2.07 -13.14
CA GLN A 47 7.04 1.90 -14.59
C GLN A 47 5.67 1.81 -15.27
N ILE A 48 4.68 1.18 -14.62
CA ILE A 48 3.30 1.12 -15.12
C ILE A 48 2.67 2.53 -15.10
N LEU A 49 2.86 3.29 -14.03
CA LEU A 49 2.35 4.65 -13.92
C LEU A 49 2.95 5.55 -15.01
N ASP A 50 4.27 5.53 -15.18
CA ASP A 50 4.99 6.33 -16.18
C ASP A 50 4.54 5.99 -17.61
N LYS A 51 4.35 4.71 -17.91
CA LYS A 51 3.88 4.24 -19.23
C LYS A 51 2.49 4.78 -19.57
N ASN A 52 1.62 4.97 -18.56
CA ASN A 52 0.27 5.46 -18.74
C ASN A 52 0.15 7.00 -18.58
N GLY A 53 1.25 7.69 -18.26
CA GLY A 53 1.23 9.13 -17.98
C GLY A 53 0.51 9.47 -16.68
N TRP A 54 0.45 8.55 -15.72
CA TRP A 54 -0.27 8.72 -14.47
C TRP A 54 0.59 9.23 -13.33
N HIS A 55 0.01 10.16 -12.57
CA HIS A 55 0.61 10.75 -11.38
C HIS A 55 0.04 10.11 -10.11
N LEU A 56 0.92 9.52 -9.30
CA LEU A 56 0.54 8.90 -8.03
C LEU A 56 0.36 9.97 -6.96
N THR A 57 -0.85 10.18 -6.50
CA THR A 57 -1.18 11.17 -5.47
C THR A 57 -1.13 10.59 -4.07
N ALA A 58 -1.59 9.35 -3.90
CA ALA A 58 -1.63 8.67 -2.61
C ALA A 58 -1.47 7.15 -2.74
N ILE A 59 -0.97 6.54 -1.67
CA ILE A 59 -1.03 5.10 -1.41
C ILE A 59 -1.92 4.93 -0.17
N CYS A 60 -2.98 4.13 -0.29
CA CYS A 60 -3.84 3.74 0.82
C CYS A 60 -3.61 2.26 1.13
N ASN A 61 -3.01 1.95 2.28
CA ASN A 61 -2.75 0.57 2.65
C ASN A 61 -3.98 -0.09 3.26
N THR A 62 -4.22 -1.35 2.91
CA THR A 62 -5.25 -2.18 3.53
C THR A 62 -4.83 -2.57 4.95
N HIS A 63 -3.58 -2.92 5.15
CA HIS A 63 -2.92 -3.29 6.39
C HIS A 63 -1.40 -3.20 6.25
N SER A 64 -0.65 -3.55 7.29
CA SER A 64 0.79 -3.27 7.40
C SER A 64 1.73 -4.44 7.11
N HIS A 65 1.25 -5.61 6.66
CA HIS A 65 2.15 -6.71 6.31
C HIS A 65 3.12 -6.32 5.19
N ALA A 66 4.34 -6.84 5.29
CA ALA A 66 5.46 -6.41 4.43
C ALA A 66 5.19 -6.56 2.92
N ASP A 67 4.39 -7.53 2.51
CA ASP A 67 4.01 -7.75 1.11
C ASP A 67 2.93 -6.78 0.59
N HIS A 68 2.36 -5.96 1.46
CA HIS A 68 1.41 -4.90 1.10
C HIS A 68 2.02 -3.50 1.16
N ILE A 69 2.99 -3.27 2.06
CA ILE A 69 3.61 -1.95 2.25
C ILE A 69 5.05 -1.85 1.71
N GLY A 70 5.59 -2.94 1.16
CA GLY A 70 7.01 -3.05 0.79
C GLY A 70 7.48 -2.05 -0.27
N GLY A 71 6.61 -1.59 -1.15
CA GLY A 71 6.90 -0.58 -2.17
C GLY A 71 6.71 0.87 -1.70
N ASN A 72 6.08 1.11 -0.54
CA ASN A 72 5.71 2.44 -0.04
C ASN A 72 6.90 3.41 -0.04
N ARG A 73 7.98 3.06 0.64
CA ARG A 73 9.19 3.90 0.77
C ARG A 73 9.73 4.33 -0.58
N TYR A 74 9.85 3.40 -1.50
CA TYR A 74 10.35 3.70 -2.85
C TYR A 74 9.41 4.63 -3.59
N LEU A 75 8.12 4.31 -3.67
CA LEU A 75 7.14 5.13 -4.38
C LEU A 75 7.04 6.53 -3.79
N GLN A 76 6.97 6.65 -2.47
CA GLN A 76 6.94 7.94 -1.77
C GLN A 76 8.18 8.79 -2.09
N SER A 77 9.38 8.19 -2.09
CA SER A 77 10.62 8.90 -2.42
C SER A 77 10.69 9.35 -3.89
N GLN A 78 10.04 8.64 -4.81
CA GLN A 78 10.08 8.94 -6.24
C GLN A 78 8.99 9.88 -6.72
N THR A 79 7.86 9.92 -6.03
CA THR A 79 6.68 10.67 -6.49
C THR A 79 6.27 11.78 -5.54
N GLY A 80 6.72 11.75 -4.29
CA GLY A 80 6.24 12.63 -3.24
C GLY A 80 4.80 12.32 -2.77
N CYS A 81 4.24 11.17 -3.18
CA CYS A 81 2.88 10.78 -2.81
C CYS A 81 2.70 10.65 -1.30
N ARG A 82 1.49 10.84 -0.82
CA ARG A 82 1.13 10.55 0.57
C ARG A 82 0.90 9.07 0.76
N VAL A 83 1.26 8.55 1.93
CA VAL A 83 0.95 7.19 2.36
C VAL A 83 -0.02 7.25 3.51
N TYR A 84 -1.09 6.45 3.44
CA TYR A 84 -2.11 6.35 4.48
C TYR A 84 -2.27 4.89 4.90
N ALA A 85 -2.39 4.65 6.20
CA ALA A 85 -2.64 3.34 6.77
C ALA A 85 -3.65 3.40 7.93
N PRO A 86 -4.51 2.39 8.10
CA PRO A 86 -5.56 2.44 9.12
C PRO A 86 -4.99 2.25 10.52
N GLY A 87 -5.56 2.91 11.49
CA GLY A 87 -5.37 2.74 12.94
C GLY A 87 -3.97 2.31 13.38
N ALA A 88 -3.87 1.20 14.08
CA ALA A 88 -2.61 0.64 14.57
C ALA A 88 -1.63 0.25 13.45
N GLU A 89 -2.15 -0.13 12.27
CA GLU A 89 -1.35 -0.46 11.08
C GLU A 89 -0.48 0.73 10.62
N CYS A 90 -0.93 1.96 10.89
CA CYS A 90 -0.15 3.16 10.64
C CYS A 90 1.16 3.20 11.46
N ALA A 91 1.11 2.78 12.74
CA ALA A 91 2.30 2.69 13.57
C ALA A 91 3.28 1.64 13.05
N VAL A 92 2.79 0.47 12.62
CA VAL A 92 3.61 -0.59 12.03
C VAL A 92 4.21 -0.14 10.71
N THR A 93 3.45 0.54 9.84
CA THR A 93 3.94 1.09 8.57
C THR A 93 5.08 2.10 8.78
N ARG A 94 5.01 2.92 9.82
CA ARG A 94 6.09 3.84 10.21
C ARG A 94 7.28 3.14 10.86
N HIS A 95 7.03 2.06 11.59
CA HIS A 95 8.02 1.32 12.36
C HIS A 95 7.88 -0.18 12.11
N PRO A 96 8.28 -0.68 10.92
CA PRO A 96 8.01 -2.05 10.50
C PRO A 96 8.62 -3.14 11.40
N VAL A 97 9.57 -2.78 12.26
CA VAL A 97 10.11 -3.70 13.29
C VAL A 97 9.04 -4.14 14.30
N LEU A 98 7.94 -3.41 14.41
CA LEU A 98 6.82 -3.78 15.29
C LEU A 98 6.18 -5.11 14.87
N GLU A 99 6.10 -5.41 13.56
CA GLU A 99 5.52 -6.67 13.08
C GLU A 99 6.29 -7.89 13.60
N PRO A 100 7.60 -8.07 13.32
CA PRO A 100 8.33 -9.20 13.89
C PRO A 100 8.42 -9.14 15.43
N SER A 101 8.33 -7.95 16.04
CA SER A 101 8.31 -7.83 17.51
C SER A 101 6.99 -8.34 18.12
N MET A 102 5.87 -8.14 17.46
CA MET A 102 4.58 -8.69 17.89
C MET A 102 4.53 -10.21 17.73
N LEU A 103 5.12 -10.74 16.65
CA LEU A 103 5.09 -12.17 16.35
C LEU A 103 6.10 -12.98 17.19
N TYR A 104 7.27 -12.41 17.49
CA TYR A 104 8.43 -13.16 18.02
C TYR A 104 9.02 -12.55 19.29
N GLY A 105 8.45 -11.50 19.83
CA GLY A 105 8.91 -10.79 21.03
C GLY A 105 9.68 -9.50 20.74
N GLY A 106 9.80 -8.63 21.74
CA GLY A 106 10.25 -7.25 21.61
C GLY A 106 11.66 -7.02 21.06
N CYS A 107 12.48 -8.08 20.92
CA CYS A 107 13.80 -7.99 20.31
C CYS A 107 14.02 -9.17 19.34
N PRO A 108 13.33 -9.19 18.20
CA PRO A 108 13.45 -10.27 17.24
C PRO A 108 14.89 -10.36 16.69
N PRO A 109 15.47 -11.56 16.52
CA PRO A 109 16.79 -11.76 15.95
C PRO A 109 16.85 -11.28 14.50
N ARG A 110 18.06 -11.10 13.97
CA ARG A 110 18.29 -10.54 12.62
C ARG A 110 17.60 -11.35 11.52
N GLU A 111 17.54 -12.68 11.68
CA GLU A 111 16.94 -13.62 10.71
C GLU A 111 15.43 -13.37 10.54
N LEU A 112 14.77 -12.87 11.58
CA LEU A 112 13.35 -12.52 11.57
C LEU A 112 13.08 -11.06 11.17
N ARG A 113 14.12 -10.27 10.86
CA ARG A 113 14.02 -8.91 10.33
C ARG A 113 14.26 -8.86 8.81
N ASN A 114 13.86 -9.88 8.11
CA ASN A 114 14.01 -9.96 6.65
C ASN A 114 12.82 -9.29 5.92
N LYS A 115 12.96 -9.09 4.61
CA LYS A 115 12.00 -8.39 3.78
C LYS A 115 10.59 -9.03 3.69
N PHE A 116 10.44 -10.28 4.10
CA PHE A 116 9.13 -10.96 4.11
C PHE A 116 8.33 -10.67 5.38
N LEU A 117 9.01 -10.21 6.44
CA LEU A 117 8.42 -9.87 7.74
C LEU A 117 8.56 -8.39 8.07
N MET A 118 9.41 -7.65 7.37
CA MET A 118 9.69 -6.26 7.70
C MET A 118 9.96 -5.46 6.43
N ALA A 119 9.04 -4.60 6.07
CA ALA A 119 9.23 -3.62 4.99
C ALA A 119 10.23 -2.53 5.39
N GLN A 120 10.56 -1.64 4.46
CA GLN A 120 11.21 -0.37 4.81
C GLN A 120 10.18 0.60 5.38
N ASP A 121 10.57 1.37 6.39
CA ASP A 121 9.75 2.42 6.97
C ASP A 121 9.31 3.45 5.92
N SER A 122 8.10 3.94 6.04
CA SER A 122 7.56 5.02 5.21
C SER A 122 6.81 6.04 6.07
N ASP A 123 6.73 7.28 5.60
CA ASP A 123 6.00 8.34 6.30
C ASP A 123 4.50 8.20 6.03
N ALA A 124 3.85 7.37 6.85
CA ALA A 124 2.41 7.13 6.76
C ALA A 124 1.63 8.08 7.68
N ALA A 125 0.48 8.53 7.23
CA ALA A 125 -0.54 9.21 8.03
C ALA A 125 -1.73 8.29 8.28
N TYR A 126 -2.58 8.66 9.24
CA TYR A 126 -3.80 7.89 9.51
C TYR A 126 -4.76 7.94 8.33
N LEU A 127 -5.24 6.78 7.93
CA LEU A 127 -6.29 6.62 6.93
C LEU A 127 -7.65 6.85 7.59
N THR A 128 -8.34 7.89 7.16
CA THR A 128 -9.70 8.21 7.59
C THR A 128 -10.57 8.46 6.36
N ALA A 129 -11.89 8.51 6.54
CA ALA A 129 -12.81 8.78 5.43
C ALA A 129 -12.56 10.16 4.78
N GLU A 130 -12.08 11.13 5.57
CA GLU A 130 -11.85 12.51 5.10
C GLU A 130 -10.62 12.65 4.18
N VAL A 131 -9.65 11.72 4.30
CA VAL A 131 -8.44 11.77 3.45
C VAL A 131 -8.56 10.93 2.19
N LEU A 132 -9.62 10.11 2.08
CA LEU A 132 -9.87 9.32 0.90
C LEU A 132 -10.23 10.18 -0.31
N PRO A 133 -9.75 9.83 -1.49
CA PRO A 133 -10.26 10.43 -2.73
C PRO A 133 -11.76 10.18 -2.88
N GLN A 134 -12.43 11.13 -3.51
CA GLN A 134 -13.86 11.01 -3.81
C GLN A 134 -14.16 9.73 -4.62
N GLY A 135 -15.20 9.02 -4.25
CA GLY A 135 -15.63 7.77 -4.91
C GLY A 135 -14.95 6.51 -4.37
N ILE A 136 -14.12 6.64 -3.31
CA ILE A 136 -13.57 5.50 -2.58
C ILE A 136 -14.15 5.48 -1.17
N GLU A 137 -14.63 4.33 -0.73
CA GLU A 137 -15.18 4.13 0.62
C GLU A 137 -14.37 3.09 1.38
N LEU A 138 -14.23 3.28 2.70
CA LEU A 138 -13.62 2.32 3.60
C LEU A 138 -14.62 1.25 4.04
N LEU A 139 -14.16 0.00 4.02
CA LEU A 139 -14.88 -1.15 4.55
C LEU A 139 -14.04 -1.77 5.67
N PRO A 140 -14.55 -1.89 6.91
CA PRO A 140 -13.82 -2.56 7.99
C PRO A 140 -13.72 -4.06 7.69
N LEU A 141 -12.49 -4.60 7.73
CA LEU A 141 -12.18 -6.01 7.46
C LEU A 141 -11.24 -6.59 8.54
N ALA A 142 -11.38 -6.15 9.79
CA ALA A 142 -10.55 -6.67 10.88
C ALA A 142 -10.66 -8.20 11.00
N GLY A 143 -9.56 -8.85 11.39
CA GLY A 143 -9.47 -10.30 11.58
C GLY A 143 -8.15 -10.89 11.09
N HIS A 144 -7.72 -10.57 9.89
CA HIS A 144 -6.37 -10.90 9.40
C HIS A 144 -5.29 -10.02 10.07
N CYS A 145 -5.59 -8.72 10.21
CA CYS A 145 -4.85 -7.77 11.04
C CYS A 145 -5.83 -7.03 11.95
N MET A 146 -5.31 -6.29 12.93
CA MET A 146 -6.11 -5.63 13.96
C MET A 146 -7.14 -4.65 13.38
N GLU A 147 -6.72 -3.81 12.44
CA GLU A 147 -7.54 -2.75 11.86
C GLU A 147 -7.50 -2.76 10.33
N MET A 148 -7.39 -3.96 9.74
CA MET A 148 -7.44 -4.11 8.29
C MET A 148 -8.71 -3.50 7.70
N VAL A 149 -8.56 -2.85 6.56
CA VAL A 149 -9.67 -2.27 5.78
C VAL A 149 -9.67 -2.79 4.35
N GLY A 150 -10.83 -2.73 3.73
CA GLY A 150 -11.00 -2.84 2.29
C GLY A 150 -11.45 -1.51 1.69
N PHE A 151 -11.45 -1.44 0.38
CA PHE A 151 -11.87 -0.26 -0.36
C PHE A 151 -12.96 -0.63 -1.37
N ARG A 152 -14.04 0.12 -1.37
CA ARG A 152 -15.09 0.02 -2.39
C ARG A 152 -14.99 1.23 -3.31
N THR A 153 -14.97 1.00 -4.61
CA THR A 153 -15.05 2.04 -5.64
C THR A 153 -16.44 2.13 -6.23
N ALA A 154 -16.74 3.21 -6.93
CA ALA A 154 -18.05 3.42 -7.56
C ALA A 154 -18.26 2.55 -8.80
N ASP A 155 -17.20 1.95 -9.34
CA ASP A 155 -17.20 1.16 -10.60
C ASP A 155 -17.43 -0.33 -10.36
#